data_46b1dabeb16e1ca16b50c53cf2c67097
#
_entry.id   46b1dabeb16e1ca16b50c53cf2c67097
#
_cell.length_a   1.000
_cell.length_b   1.000
_cell.length_c   1.000
_cell.angle_alpha   90.00
_cell.angle_beta   90.00
_cell.angle_gamma   90.00
#
_symmetry.space_group_name_H-M   'P 1'
#
loop_
_entity.id
_entity.type
_entity.pdbx_description
1 polymer ?
#
loop_
_entity_poly.entity_id
_entity_poly.type
_entity_poly.pdbx_seq_one_letter_code
_entity_poly.pdbx_strand_id
1 'polypeptide(L)'
;MNSNQKMKRKVIKLGQGGNVISLPKSWIDKKGIKTGDEIDISEVNEDLLVSSTSRKKQEIELILNEKNKNDLKAILTHLYRMGYDSIKLTEIDNQNLKEIEEIVSNLLLGFEITKSGTTECLIENVSEPAENKYESLLGKILIIIGETHKIINENFKKEEFKDIVEIEKMKNQSDKLVLFCRRVLTKEIYRKNRVTQWELLTFLMHIQHTYYYLYQYISNSKTKTDKKIISLFIDLGNYLSLFNEAYSKKDINRIHEINSLKSKFQFGECLKAIEESKGKNAVILSEIKEIYRLIQISTSPILSEVLKEKYLPDKHSF
;
A
#
# COMPACT_ATOMS: atom_id res chain seq x y z
N MET A 1 10.49 -12.74 24.37
CA MET A 1 10.73 -13.91 23.50
C MET A 1 9.57 -14.88 23.70
N ASN A 2 8.57 -14.85 22.82
CA ASN A 2 7.49 -15.85 22.81
C ASN A 2 7.96 -17.02 21.95
N SER A 3 8.41 -18.10 22.59
CA SER A 3 8.63 -19.35 21.90
C SER A 3 7.29 -19.84 21.36
N ASN A 4 7.17 -19.95 20.05
CA ASN A 4 6.08 -20.66 19.36
C ASN A 4 6.17 -22.14 19.80
N GLN A 5 5.54 -22.48 20.90
CA GLN A 5 5.52 -23.85 21.42
C GLN A 5 4.56 -24.66 20.53
N LYS A 6 5.11 -25.42 19.58
CA LYS A 6 4.34 -26.32 18.74
C LYS A 6 3.79 -27.44 19.63
N MET A 7 2.48 -27.42 19.89
CA MET A 7 1.80 -28.45 20.69
C MET A 7 1.01 -29.40 19.78
N LYS A 8 1.15 -30.70 20.02
CA LYS A 8 0.34 -31.73 19.36
C LYS A 8 -0.89 -32.05 20.22
N ARG A 9 -2.05 -32.16 19.60
CA ARG A 9 -3.30 -32.57 20.24
C ARG A 9 -3.91 -33.73 19.45
N LYS A 10 -4.55 -34.65 20.17
CA LYS A 10 -5.28 -35.74 19.52
C LYS A 10 -6.67 -35.26 19.12
N VAL A 11 -7.12 -35.65 17.96
CA VAL A 11 -8.50 -35.50 17.53
C VAL A 11 -9.29 -36.61 18.20
N ILE A 12 -10.39 -36.27 18.85
CA ILE A 12 -11.27 -37.18 19.58
C ILE A 12 -12.63 -37.16 18.89
N LYS A 13 -13.18 -38.35 18.61
CA LYS A 13 -14.51 -38.50 18.02
C LYS A 13 -15.58 -38.21 19.10
N LEU A 14 -16.51 -37.33 18.80
CA LEU A 14 -17.64 -37.01 19.68
C LEU A 14 -18.94 -37.43 18.99
N GLY A 15 -19.60 -38.49 19.50
CA GLY A 15 -20.84 -39.01 18.93
C GLY A 15 -20.72 -39.51 17.50
N GLN A 16 -21.83 -39.44 16.72
CA GLN A 16 -21.89 -39.99 15.37
C GLN A 16 -21.37 -39.08 14.25
N GLY A 17 -20.99 -37.83 14.51
CA GLY A 17 -20.63 -36.93 13.43
C GLY A 17 -19.61 -35.83 13.73
N GLY A 18 -19.11 -35.73 14.98
CA GLY A 18 -18.20 -34.63 15.36
C GLY A 18 -16.80 -35.10 15.72
N ASN A 19 -15.80 -34.30 15.36
CA ASN A 19 -14.43 -34.41 15.86
C ASN A 19 -14.11 -33.21 16.71
N VAL A 20 -13.45 -33.41 17.86
CA VAL A 20 -13.05 -32.34 18.78
C VAL A 20 -11.54 -32.39 19.05
N ILE A 21 -10.97 -31.23 19.29
CA ILE A 21 -9.62 -31.06 19.79
C ILE A 21 -9.67 -30.22 21.05
N SER A 22 -8.84 -30.54 22.04
CA SER A 22 -8.71 -29.71 23.25
C SER A 22 -7.84 -28.49 22.97
N LEU A 23 -8.34 -27.30 23.25
CA LEU A 23 -7.57 -26.06 23.18
C LEU A 23 -6.55 -25.99 24.30
N PRO A 24 -5.37 -25.35 24.09
CA PRO A 24 -4.36 -25.20 25.13
C PRO A 24 -4.89 -24.35 26.29
N LYS A 25 -4.80 -24.86 27.53
CA LYS A 25 -5.26 -24.14 28.72
C LYS A 25 -4.61 -22.76 28.85
N SER A 26 -3.30 -22.67 28.61
CA SER A 26 -2.56 -21.41 28.63
C SER A 26 -3.09 -20.37 27.62
N TRP A 27 -3.60 -20.81 26.48
CA TRP A 27 -4.22 -19.92 25.49
C TRP A 27 -5.62 -19.47 25.95
N ILE A 28 -6.44 -20.39 26.48
CA ILE A 28 -7.75 -20.11 27.04
C ILE A 28 -7.62 -19.08 28.17
N ASP A 29 -6.74 -19.34 29.14
CA ASP A 29 -6.52 -18.46 30.31
C ASP A 29 -6.04 -17.07 29.86
N LYS A 30 -5.08 -17.02 28.92
CA LYS A 30 -4.54 -15.76 28.37
C LYS A 30 -5.60 -14.92 27.66
N LYS A 31 -6.56 -15.58 27.00
CA LYS A 31 -7.65 -14.91 26.28
C LYS A 31 -8.87 -14.63 27.14
N GLY A 32 -8.92 -15.17 28.37
CA GLY A 32 -10.02 -15.03 29.30
C GLY A 32 -11.31 -15.73 28.84
N ILE A 33 -11.18 -16.77 27.99
CA ILE A 33 -12.29 -17.54 27.43
C ILE A 33 -12.85 -18.46 28.52
N LYS A 34 -14.17 -18.48 28.67
CA LYS A 34 -14.88 -19.30 29.64
C LYS A 34 -15.65 -20.41 28.94
N THR A 35 -16.03 -21.43 29.70
CA THR A 35 -16.94 -22.48 29.21
C THR A 35 -18.28 -21.86 28.76
N GLY A 36 -18.68 -22.15 27.53
CA GLY A 36 -19.87 -21.57 26.92
C GLY A 36 -19.62 -20.36 26.01
N ASP A 37 -18.40 -19.79 26.04
CA ASP A 37 -18.05 -18.72 25.12
C ASP A 37 -17.90 -19.27 23.69
N GLU A 38 -18.27 -18.45 22.71
CA GLU A 38 -18.04 -18.73 21.30
C GLU A 38 -16.63 -18.34 20.90
N ILE A 39 -16.04 -19.08 19.96
CA ILE A 39 -14.76 -18.81 19.36
C ILE A 39 -14.91 -18.88 17.84
N ASP A 40 -14.16 -18.02 17.14
CA ASP A 40 -14.12 -18.04 15.67
C ASP A 40 -13.18 -19.15 15.19
N ILE A 41 -13.66 -19.95 14.26
CA ILE A 41 -12.86 -20.95 13.55
C ILE A 41 -12.96 -20.62 12.07
N SER A 42 -11.80 -20.35 11.47
CA SER A 42 -11.70 -20.05 10.03
C SER A 42 -10.76 -21.05 9.39
N GLU A 43 -11.15 -21.57 8.24
CA GLU A 43 -10.25 -22.37 7.41
C GLU A 43 -9.41 -21.42 6.54
N VAL A 44 -8.09 -21.55 6.66
CA VAL A 44 -7.14 -20.69 5.95
C VAL A 44 -6.13 -21.61 5.26
N ASN A 45 -6.24 -21.73 3.96
CA ASN A 45 -5.50 -22.74 3.16
C ASN A 45 -5.80 -24.17 3.65
N GLU A 46 -4.80 -24.90 4.16
CA GLU A 46 -4.92 -26.25 4.71
C GLU A 46 -4.95 -26.25 6.25
N ASP A 47 -4.98 -25.08 6.89
CA ASP A 47 -4.92 -24.93 8.35
C ASP A 47 -6.24 -24.39 8.92
N LEU A 48 -6.55 -24.80 10.16
CA LEU A 48 -7.63 -24.18 10.94
C LEU A 48 -7.07 -23.10 11.85
N LEU A 49 -7.58 -21.90 11.67
CA LEU A 49 -7.32 -20.78 12.56
C LEU A 49 -8.40 -20.73 13.62
N VAL A 50 -7.98 -20.75 14.88
CA VAL A 50 -8.85 -20.57 16.04
C VAL A 50 -8.56 -19.21 16.67
N SER A 51 -9.56 -18.33 16.71
CA SER A 51 -9.44 -17.00 17.31
C SER A 51 -10.56 -16.73 18.34
N SER A 52 -10.26 -15.91 19.34
CA SER A 52 -11.32 -15.40 20.22
C SER A 52 -12.09 -14.30 19.47
N THR A 53 -13.42 -14.29 19.61
CA THR A 53 -14.36 -13.34 19.00
C THR A 53 -14.02 -11.87 19.29
N SER A 54 -13.31 -11.58 20.38
CA SER A 54 -12.87 -10.23 20.70
C SER A 54 -11.43 -9.99 20.28
N ARG A 55 -11.17 -9.40 19.12
CA ARG A 55 -9.89 -8.75 18.87
C ARG A 55 -9.73 -7.60 19.87
N LYS A 56 -8.80 -7.71 20.82
CA LYS A 56 -8.45 -6.56 21.66
C LYS A 56 -7.98 -5.43 20.77
N LYS A 57 -8.57 -4.25 20.96
CA LYS A 57 -8.07 -3.01 20.34
C LYS A 57 -6.58 -2.89 20.62
N GLN A 58 -5.81 -2.54 19.61
CA GLN A 58 -4.40 -2.22 19.77
C GLN A 58 -4.28 -0.74 20.09
N GLU A 59 -3.77 -0.44 21.26
CA GLU A 59 -3.65 0.92 21.77
C GLU A 59 -2.19 1.24 22.03
N ILE A 60 -1.81 2.49 21.81
CA ILE A 60 -0.48 3.00 22.10
C ILE A 60 -0.56 4.40 22.69
N GLU A 61 0.29 4.70 23.65
CA GLU A 61 0.50 6.04 24.18
C GLU A 61 1.95 6.48 23.88
N LEU A 62 2.08 7.68 23.33
CA LEU A 62 3.36 8.27 22.98
C LEU A 62 3.48 9.67 23.56
N ILE A 63 4.64 9.94 24.16
CA ILE A 63 5.02 11.25 24.65
C ILE A 63 5.80 11.97 23.55
N LEU A 64 5.32 13.13 23.11
CA LEU A 64 6.08 13.95 22.18
C LEU A 64 7.21 14.69 22.91
N ASN A 65 8.32 14.82 22.24
CA ASN A 65 9.51 15.49 22.75
C ASN A 65 10.34 16.06 21.57
N GLU A 66 11.41 16.77 21.87
CA GLU A 66 12.28 17.41 20.89
C GLU A 66 12.86 16.46 19.81
N LYS A 67 12.93 15.15 20.11
CA LYS A 67 13.48 14.16 19.17
C LYS A 67 12.47 13.64 18.16
N ASN A 68 11.18 13.66 18.51
CA ASN A 68 10.14 13.03 17.68
C ASN A 68 9.03 13.97 17.19
N LYS A 69 8.91 15.17 17.75
CA LYS A 69 7.87 16.13 17.36
C LYS A 69 7.91 16.55 15.89
N ASN A 70 9.09 16.51 15.26
CA ASN A 70 9.25 16.87 13.84
C ASN A 70 8.92 15.71 12.90
N ASP A 71 8.67 14.50 13.43
CA ASP A 71 8.39 13.30 12.66
C ASP A 71 6.93 12.82 12.80
N LEU A 72 6.02 13.68 13.23
CA LEU A 72 4.61 13.34 13.50
C LEU A 72 3.95 12.60 12.34
N LYS A 73 4.14 13.08 11.11
CA LYS A 73 3.59 12.43 9.92
C LYS A 73 4.11 11.01 9.76
N ALA A 74 5.41 10.78 9.93
CA ALA A 74 6.00 9.46 9.83
C ALA A 74 5.49 8.55 10.95
N ILE A 75 5.48 9.03 12.20
CA ILE A 75 5.02 8.26 13.36
C ILE A 75 3.56 7.84 13.18
N LEU A 76 2.65 8.78 12.95
CA LEU A 76 1.22 8.49 12.84
C LEU A 76 0.89 7.56 11.68
N THR A 77 1.49 7.78 10.51
CA THR A 77 1.27 6.90 9.35
C THR A 77 1.84 5.50 9.57
N HIS A 78 2.95 5.34 10.31
CA HIS A 78 3.48 4.04 10.68
C HIS A 78 2.58 3.30 11.67
N LEU A 79 2.15 3.97 12.75
CA LEU A 79 1.24 3.39 13.73
C LEU A 79 -0.08 2.96 13.08
N TYR A 80 -0.62 3.80 12.22
CA TYR A 80 -1.82 3.49 11.46
C TYR A 80 -1.67 2.20 10.62
N ARG A 81 -0.62 2.10 9.80
CA ARG A 81 -0.38 0.92 8.95
C ARG A 81 0.05 -0.31 9.74
N MET A 82 0.58 -0.15 10.96
CA MET A 82 0.86 -1.26 11.89
C MET A 82 -0.40 -1.83 12.53
N GLY A 83 -1.57 -1.19 12.35
CA GLY A 83 -2.86 -1.72 12.78
C GLY A 83 -3.33 -1.22 14.14
N TYR A 84 -2.68 -0.22 14.75
CA TYR A 84 -3.17 0.37 16.00
C TYR A 84 -4.55 0.99 15.80
N ASP A 85 -5.44 0.79 16.78
CA ASP A 85 -6.83 1.26 16.76
C ASP A 85 -7.02 2.54 17.55
N SER A 86 -6.12 2.83 18.49
CA SER A 86 -6.12 4.02 19.32
C SER A 86 -4.68 4.50 19.53
N ILE A 87 -4.46 5.79 19.30
CA ILE A 87 -3.16 6.45 19.46
C ILE A 87 -3.38 7.65 20.38
N LYS A 88 -2.85 7.59 21.60
CA LYS A 88 -2.83 8.70 22.52
C LYS A 88 -1.49 9.41 22.42
N LEU A 89 -1.53 10.72 22.16
CA LEU A 89 -0.37 11.61 22.15
C LEU A 89 -0.44 12.52 23.38
N THR A 90 0.68 12.68 24.08
CA THR A 90 0.81 13.59 25.23
C THR A 90 1.99 14.52 25.04
N GLU A 91 2.01 15.61 25.81
CA GLU A 91 2.97 16.72 25.69
C GLU A 91 2.95 17.40 24.31
N ILE A 92 1.76 17.56 23.75
CA ILE A 92 1.54 18.28 22.49
C ILE A 92 1.37 19.77 22.78
N ASP A 93 1.72 20.59 21.79
CA ASP A 93 1.40 22.01 21.73
C ASP A 93 0.36 22.33 20.65
N ASN A 94 -0.05 23.59 20.54
CA ASN A 94 -1.03 24.00 19.53
C ASN A 94 -0.56 23.82 18.09
N GLN A 95 0.74 23.89 17.82
CA GLN A 95 1.30 23.67 16.49
C GLN A 95 1.25 22.17 16.14
N ASN A 96 1.65 21.32 17.07
CA ASN A 96 1.55 19.88 16.91
C ASN A 96 0.10 19.44 16.69
N LEU A 97 -0.85 20.03 17.45
CA LEU A 97 -2.27 19.67 17.30
C LEU A 97 -2.78 19.96 15.88
N LYS A 98 -2.48 21.12 15.30
CA LYS A 98 -2.87 21.46 13.92
C LYS A 98 -2.26 20.47 12.92
N GLU A 99 -0.99 20.13 13.06
CA GLU A 99 -0.33 19.16 12.19
C GLU A 99 -0.98 17.78 12.33
N ILE A 100 -1.32 17.35 13.54
CA ILE A 100 -2.02 16.09 13.81
C ILE A 100 -3.39 16.11 13.11
N GLU A 101 -4.17 17.16 13.22
CA GLU A 101 -5.47 17.33 12.56
C GLU A 101 -5.35 17.19 11.04
N GLU A 102 -4.35 17.82 10.42
CA GLU A 102 -4.07 17.71 8.99
C GLU A 102 -3.68 16.29 8.58
N ILE A 103 -2.83 15.62 9.36
CA ILE A 103 -2.41 14.24 9.07
C ILE A 103 -3.60 13.29 9.18
N VAL A 104 -4.39 13.38 10.25
CA VAL A 104 -5.54 12.51 10.48
C VAL A 104 -6.56 12.68 9.35
N SER A 105 -6.97 13.90 9.04
CA SER A 105 -7.98 14.17 8.01
C SER A 105 -7.52 13.78 6.61
N ASN A 106 -6.26 14.03 6.26
CA ASN A 106 -5.76 13.85 4.91
C ASN A 106 -5.23 12.43 4.63
N LEU A 107 -4.73 11.69 5.66
CA LEU A 107 -4.01 10.44 5.44
C LEU A 107 -4.60 9.22 6.16
N LEU A 108 -5.25 9.39 7.32
CA LEU A 108 -5.67 8.25 8.14
C LEU A 108 -7.16 7.92 7.94
N LEU A 109 -7.47 7.19 6.89
CA LEU A 109 -8.85 6.83 6.55
C LEU A 109 -9.53 6.05 7.68
N GLY A 110 -10.69 6.53 8.15
CA GLY A 110 -11.47 5.92 9.23
C GLY A 110 -11.03 6.30 10.64
N PHE A 111 -10.06 7.22 10.76
CA PHE A 111 -9.60 7.75 12.05
C PHE A 111 -10.08 9.17 12.27
N GLU A 112 -10.39 9.47 13.53
CA GLU A 112 -10.76 10.80 13.98
C GLU A 112 -10.08 11.12 15.31
N ILE A 113 -9.98 12.42 15.61
CA ILE A 113 -9.57 12.90 16.94
C ILE A 113 -10.82 12.92 17.81
N THR A 114 -10.91 11.99 18.75
CA THR A 114 -12.08 11.81 19.61
C THR A 114 -11.99 12.61 20.92
N LYS A 115 -10.76 12.93 21.34
CA LYS A 115 -10.50 13.82 22.47
C LYS A 115 -9.33 14.74 22.14
N SER A 116 -9.49 16.01 22.41
CA SER A 116 -8.45 17.01 22.26
C SER A 116 -8.41 17.88 23.51
N GLY A 117 -7.24 17.98 24.13
CA GLY A 117 -6.91 18.85 25.25
C GLY A 117 -5.78 19.80 24.88
N THR A 118 -5.33 20.60 25.82
CA THR A 118 -4.22 21.56 25.61
C THR A 118 -2.85 20.88 25.47
N THR A 119 -2.69 19.70 26.03
CA THR A 119 -1.42 18.95 26.07
C THR A 119 -1.54 17.50 25.65
N GLU A 120 -2.74 17.03 25.30
CA GLU A 120 -2.98 15.66 24.85
C GLU A 120 -4.06 15.57 23.79
N CYS A 121 -3.96 14.58 22.91
CA CYS A 121 -5.05 14.19 22.02
C CYS A 121 -5.14 12.67 21.89
N LEU A 122 -6.37 12.22 21.60
CA LEU A 122 -6.69 10.81 21.36
C LEU A 122 -7.20 10.65 19.94
N ILE A 123 -6.53 9.84 19.15
CA ILE A 123 -6.85 9.55 17.76
C ILE A 123 -7.36 8.11 17.72
N GLU A 124 -8.58 7.89 17.28
CA GLU A 124 -9.21 6.57 17.30
C GLU A 124 -9.77 6.16 15.95
N ASN A 125 -9.74 4.86 15.71
CA ASN A 125 -10.46 4.25 14.61
C ASN A 125 -11.97 4.27 14.90
N VAL A 126 -12.70 5.10 14.18
CA VAL A 126 -14.16 5.26 14.31
C VAL A 126 -14.92 4.47 13.25
N SER A 127 -14.27 4.12 12.14
CA SER A 127 -14.92 3.41 11.03
C SER A 127 -13.86 2.68 10.20
N GLU A 128 -13.84 1.34 10.28
CA GLU A 128 -13.08 0.57 9.30
C GLU A 128 -13.95 0.35 8.06
N PRO A 129 -13.48 0.77 6.87
CA PRO A 129 -14.11 0.33 5.63
C PRO A 129 -14.12 -1.19 5.58
N ALA A 130 -15.25 -1.75 5.11
CA ALA A 130 -15.41 -3.19 5.03
C ALA A 130 -14.23 -3.88 4.31
N GLU A 131 -13.80 -5.02 4.81
CA GLU A 131 -12.65 -5.82 4.31
C GLU A 131 -12.72 -6.09 2.80
N ASN A 132 -13.93 -6.20 2.23
CA ASN A 132 -14.16 -6.42 0.80
C ASN A 132 -13.80 -5.22 -0.11
N LYS A 133 -13.41 -4.06 0.46
CA LYS A 133 -13.06 -2.86 -0.32
C LYS A 133 -11.60 -2.81 -0.77
N TYR A 134 -10.75 -3.71 -0.30
CA TYR A 134 -9.31 -3.68 -0.63
C TYR A 134 -9.06 -3.65 -2.14
N GLU A 135 -9.63 -4.59 -2.90
CA GLU A 135 -9.42 -4.68 -4.35
C GLU A 135 -9.96 -3.45 -5.10
N SER A 136 -11.10 -2.92 -4.65
CA SER A 136 -11.66 -1.68 -5.20
C SER A 136 -10.75 -0.48 -4.96
N LEU A 137 -10.14 -0.38 -3.78
CA LEU A 137 -9.23 0.71 -3.43
C LEU A 137 -7.89 0.59 -4.16
N LEU A 138 -7.38 -0.62 -4.33
CA LEU A 138 -6.19 -0.88 -5.14
C LEU A 138 -6.44 -0.52 -6.61
N GLY A 139 -7.59 -0.91 -7.17
CA GLY A 139 -8.01 -0.46 -8.51
C GLY A 139 -8.09 1.06 -8.63
N LYS A 140 -8.55 1.76 -7.59
CA LYS A 140 -8.59 3.22 -7.56
C LYS A 140 -7.19 3.85 -7.57
N ILE A 141 -6.20 3.24 -6.91
CA ILE A 141 -4.80 3.69 -6.98
C ILE A 141 -4.28 3.62 -8.42
N LEU A 142 -4.55 2.52 -9.13
CA LEU A 142 -4.15 2.36 -10.53
C LEU A 142 -4.82 3.40 -11.45
N ILE A 143 -6.09 3.70 -11.22
CA ILE A 143 -6.81 4.76 -11.95
C ILE A 143 -6.15 6.12 -11.70
N ILE A 144 -5.83 6.46 -10.45
CA ILE A 144 -5.17 7.73 -10.10
C ILE A 144 -3.82 7.85 -10.83
N ILE A 145 -3.01 6.80 -10.86
CA ILE A 145 -1.74 6.79 -11.59
C ILE A 145 -1.96 7.03 -13.09
N GLY A 146 -2.95 6.36 -13.68
CA GLY A 146 -3.30 6.54 -15.09
C GLY A 146 -3.77 7.96 -15.43
N GLU A 147 -4.62 8.55 -14.59
CA GLU A 147 -5.10 9.93 -14.77
C GLU A 147 -3.95 10.95 -14.58
N THR A 148 -3.06 10.71 -13.59
CA THR A 148 -1.83 11.52 -13.41
C THR A 148 -0.99 11.51 -14.68
N HIS A 149 -0.73 10.33 -15.25
CA HIS A 149 0.00 10.22 -16.52
C HIS A 149 -0.68 11.02 -17.64
N LYS A 150 -2.00 10.88 -17.78
CA LYS A 150 -2.79 11.55 -18.81
C LYS A 150 -2.73 13.08 -18.70
N ILE A 151 -2.89 13.63 -17.50
CA ILE A 151 -2.78 15.09 -17.27
C ILE A 151 -1.37 15.57 -17.68
N ILE A 152 -0.32 14.90 -17.23
CA ILE A 152 1.06 15.26 -17.57
C ILE A 152 1.30 15.19 -19.09
N ASN A 153 0.77 14.15 -19.75
CA ASN A 153 0.89 13.99 -21.20
C ASN A 153 0.18 15.12 -21.98
N GLU A 154 -1.00 15.55 -21.52
CA GLU A 154 -1.70 16.70 -22.11
C GLU A 154 -0.90 18.02 -21.88
N ASN A 155 -0.27 18.17 -20.71
CA ASN A 155 0.56 19.33 -20.41
C ASN A 155 1.84 19.38 -21.27
N PHE A 156 2.44 18.22 -21.57
CA PHE A 156 3.52 18.14 -22.54
C PHE A 156 3.09 18.57 -23.95
N LYS A 157 1.90 18.18 -24.41
CA LYS A 157 1.37 18.59 -25.73
C LYS A 157 1.10 20.09 -25.82
N LYS A 158 0.65 20.69 -24.71
CA LYS A 158 0.32 22.13 -24.64
C LYS A 158 1.53 22.99 -24.26
N GLU A 159 2.65 22.39 -23.85
CA GLU A 159 3.80 23.05 -23.23
C GLU A 159 3.41 23.93 -22.00
N GLU A 160 2.34 23.54 -21.30
CA GLU A 160 1.83 24.23 -20.12
C GLU A 160 1.80 23.32 -18.88
N PHE A 161 2.49 23.72 -17.81
CA PHE A 161 2.62 22.93 -16.58
C PHE A 161 2.08 23.73 -15.37
N LYS A 162 0.74 23.88 -15.30
CA LYS A 162 0.06 24.69 -14.28
C LYS A 162 -0.70 23.84 -13.25
N ASP A 163 -0.78 22.52 -13.43
CA ASP A 163 -1.66 21.64 -12.65
C ASP A 163 -0.98 21.02 -11.43
N ILE A 164 0.07 21.67 -10.88
CA ILE A 164 0.84 21.12 -9.74
C ILE A 164 -0.04 20.81 -8.52
N VAL A 165 -1.02 21.66 -8.23
CA VAL A 165 -1.94 21.48 -7.10
C VAL A 165 -2.82 20.23 -7.31
N GLU A 166 -3.28 19.98 -8.54
CA GLU A 166 -4.07 18.81 -8.88
C GLU A 166 -3.23 17.53 -8.79
N ILE A 167 -2.04 17.53 -9.35
CA ILE A 167 -1.10 16.40 -9.28
C ILE A 167 -0.71 16.09 -7.83
N GLU A 168 -0.49 17.10 -6.99
CA GLU A 168 -0.24 16.91 -5.56
C GLU A 168 -1.45 16.32 -4.83
N LYS A 169 -2.66 16.79 -5.14
CA LYS A 169 -3.89 16.22 -4.59
C LYS A 169 -4.05 14.75 -4.96
N MET A 170 -3.76 14.38 -6.20
CA MET A 170 -3.80 12.99 -6.68
C MET A 170 -2.77 12.12 -5.94
N LYS A 171 -1.54 12.64 -5.75
CA LYS A 171 -0.50 11.96 -4.96
C LYS A 171 -0.98 11.73 -3.52
N ASN A 172 -1.50 12.75 -2.85
CA ASN A 172 -1.97 12.65 -1.47
C ASN A 172 -3.17 11.67 -1.34
N GLN A 173 -4.06 11.65 -2.34
CA GLN A 173 -5.15 10.68 -2.39
C GLN A 173 -4.63 9.24 -2.56
N SER A 174 -3.64 9.03 -3.43
CA SER A 174 -2.99 7.73 -3.58
C SER A 174 -2.32 7.28 -2.29
N ASP A 175 -1.57 8.17 -1.61
CA ASP A 175 -0.93 7.89 -0.33
C ASP A 175 -1.94 7.43 0.73
N LYS A 176 -3.08 8.14 0.85
CA LYS A 176 -4.18 7.77 1.75
C LYS A 176 -4.69 6.36 1.50
N LEU A 177 -4.91 6.01 0.22
CA LEU A 177 -5.40 4.68 -0.17
C LEU A 177 -4.34 3.61 0.07
N VAL A 178 -3.07 3.87 -0.25
CA VAL A 178 -1.96 2.94 0.00
C VAL A 178 -1.81 2.66 1.49
N LEU A 179 -1.86 3.71 2.33
CA LEU A 179 -1.78 3.55 3.79
C LEU A 179 -2.93 2.69 4.32
N PHE A 180 -4.15 2.94 3.84
CA PHE A 180 -5.30 2.12 4.22
C PHE A 180 -5.15 0.67 3.78
N CYS A 181 -4.78 0.42 2.53
CA CYS A 181 -4.56 -0.95 2.03
C CYS A 181 -3.49 -1.69 2.84
N ARG A 182 -2.40 -1.00 3.22
CA ARG A 182 -1.37 -1.58 4.10
C ARG A 182 -1.89 -1.90 5.50
N ARG A 183 -2.77 -1.04 6.07
CA ARG A 183 -3.43 -1.32 7.34
C ARG A 183 -4.30 -2.59 7.23
N VAL A 184 -5.08 -2.74 6.17
CA VAL A 184 -5.86 -3.96 5.91
C VAL A 184 -4.96 -5.18 5.88
N LEU A 185 -3.87 -5.16 5.11
CA LEU A 185 -2.91 -6.27 5.03
C LEU A 185 -2.26 -6.61 6.38
N THR A 186 -2.09 -5.63 7.25
CA THR A 186 -1.54 -5.86 8.60
C THR A 186 -2.58 -6.49 9.53
N LYS A 187 -3.83 -6.07 9.43
CA LYS A 187 -4.92 -6.60 10.26
C LYS A 187 -5.39 -7.98 9.80
N GLU A 188 -5.42 -8.20 8.49
CA GLU A 188 -5.77 -9.48 7.87
C GLU A 188 -4.54 -10.37 7.71
N ILE A 189 -3.93 -10.81 8.81
CA ILE A 189 -2.68 -11.58 8.79
C ILE A 189 -2.76 -12.89 8.01
N TYR A 190 -3.95 -13.39 7.76
CA TYR A 190 -4.23 -14.63 7.02
C TYR A 190 -4.63 -14.41 5.56
N ARG A 191 -4.67 -13.15 5.11
CA ARG A 191 -4.97 -12.84 3.71
C ARG A 191 -3.93 -13.49 2.78
N LYS A 192 -4.42 -14.18 1.76
CA LYS A 192 -3.57 -14.74 0.70
C LYS A 192 -2.78 -13.60 0.02
N ASN A 193 -1.56 -13.92 -0.40
CA ASN A 193 -0.70 -13.00 -1.15
C ASN A 193 -0.35 -11.68 -0.42
N ARG A 194 -0.52 -11.61 0.90
CA ARG A 194 -0.28 -10.39 1.69
C ARG A 194 1.09 -9.76 1.44
N VAL A 195 2.14 -10.58 1.32
CA VAL A 195 3.52 -10.09 1.12
C VAL A 195 3.67 -9.47 -0.26
N THR A 196 3.21 -10.14 -1.31
CA THR A 196 3.26 -9.64 -2.69
C THR A 196 2.39 -8.40 -2.88
N GLN A 197 1.24 -8.36 -2.23
CA GLN A 197 0.37 -7.19 -2.25
C GLN A 197 0.99 -5.98 -1.53
N TRP A 198 1.69 -6.20 -0.41
CA TRP A 198 2.45 -5.13 0.25
C TRP A 198 3.57 -4.59 -0.63
N GLU A 199 4.29 -5.48 -1.32
CA GLU A 199 5.34 -5.11 -2.27
C GLU A 199 4.77 -4.29 -3.44
N LEU A 200 3.67 -4.76 -4.04
CA LEU A 200 2.97 -4.03 -5.11
C LEU A 200 2.56 -2.62 -4.69
N LEU A 201 1.93 -2.47 -3.51
CA LEU A 201 1.56 -1.17 -2.96
C LEU A 201 2.77 -0.24 -2.77
N THR A 202 3.93 -0.80 -2.45
CA THR A 202 5.18 -0.03 -2.33
C THR A 202 5.58 0.55 -3.68
N PHE A 203 5.58 -0.26 -4.73
CA PHE A 203 5.91 0.21 -6.07
C PHE A 203 4.91 1.21 -6.63
N LEU A 204 3.60 0.97 -6.45
CA LEU A 204 2.57 1.90 -6.89
C LEU A 204 2.70 3.28 -6.24
N MET A 205 3.01 3.31 -4.93
CA MET A 205 3.30 4.55 -4.23
C MET A 205 4.50 5.28 -4.84
N HIS A 206 5.59 4.56 -5.11
CA HIS A 206 6.78 5.16 -5.72
C HIS A 206 6.51 5.65 -7.15
N ILE A 207 5.75 4.93 -7.97
CA ILE A 207 5.33 5.38 -9.30
C ILE A 207 4.61 6.74 -9.20
N GLN A 208 3.61 6.83 -8.32
CA GLN A 208 2.86 8.08 -8.14
C GLN A 208 3.72 9.23 -7.61
N HIS A 209 4.64 8.95 -6.69
CA HIS A 209 5.60 9.94 -6.19
C HIS A 209 6.55 10.42 -7.28
N THR A 210 7.06 9.52 -8.12
CA THR A 210 7.96 9.89 -9.23
C THR A 210 7.24 10.76 -10.26
N TYR A 211 5.98 10.48 -10.57
CA TYR A 211 5.15 11.37 -11.41
C TYR A 211 5.02 12.77 -10.79
N TYR A 212 4.77 12.85 -9.48
CA TYR A 212 4.67 14.13 -8.79
C TYR A 212 6.00 14.91 -8.82
N TYR A 213 7.14 14.25 -8.52
CA TYR A 213 8.46 14.90 -8.56
C TYR A 213 8.86 15.33 -9.95
N LEU A 214 8.60 14.51 -10.96
CA LEU A 214 8.78 14.84 -12.37
C LEU A 214 8.01 16.13 -12.71
N TYR A 215 6.73 16.16 -12.38
CA TYR A 215 5.87 17.31 -12.68
C TYR A 215 6.31 18.57 -11.93
N GLN A 216 6.60 18.45 -10.63
CA GLN A 216 7.11 19.53 -9.80
C GLN A 216 8.41 20.12 -10.37
N TYR A 217 9.33 19.26 -10.81
CA TYR A 217 10.57 19.68 -11.42
C TYR A 217 10.35 20.44 -12.72
N ILE A 218 9.48 19.96 -13.61
CA ILE A 218 9.17 20.60 -14.89
C ILE A 218 8.51 21.97 -14.65
N SER A 219 7.48 22.01 -13.80
CA SER A 219 6.75 23.22 -13.47
C SER A 219 7.65 24.31 -12.91
N ASN A 220 8.56 23.97 -11.98
CA ASN A 220 9.50 24.91 -11.38
C ASN A 220 10.62 25.33 -12.34
N SER A 221 11.05 24.44 -13.21
CA SER A 221 12.22 24.67 -14.08
C SER A 221 11.90 25.54 -15.28
N LYS A 222 10.61 25.67 -15.65
CA LYS A 222 10.16 26.39 -16.86
C LYS A 222 10.95 25.99 -18.12
N THR A 223 11.30 24.71 -18.20
CA THR A 223 12.16 24.19 -19.28
C THR A 223 11.31 23.83 -20.49
N LYS A 224 11.75 24.25 -21.66
CA LYS A 224 11.20 23.77 -22.92
C LYS A 224 11.60 22.31 -23.12
N THR A 225 10.60 21.44 -23.25
CA THR A 225 10.83 19.99 -23.37
C THR A 225 11.19 19.59 -24.80
N ASP A 226 12.17 18.69 -24.93
CA ASP A 226 12.58 18.13 -26.21
C ASP A 226 11.49 17.16 -26.74
N LYS A 227 11.36 17.06 -28.07
CA LYS A 227 10.48 16.12 -28.75
C LYS A 227 10.74 14.67 -28.34
N LYS A 228 12.01 14.32 -28.05
CA LYS A 228 12.37 12.97 -27.58
C LYS A 228 11.79 12.67 -26.20
N ILE A 229 11.76 13.65 -25.29
CA ILE A 229 11.11 13.54 -23.98
C ILE A 229 9.62 13.25 -24.16
N ILE A 230 8.95 14.02 -25.01
CA ILE A 230 7.51 13.86 -25.27
C ILE A 230 7.23 12.46 -25.84
N SER A 231 8.02 12.01 -26.82
CA SER A 231 7.87 10.67 -27.40
C SER A 231 8.02 9.57 -26.36
N LEU A 232 9.07 9.61 -25.52
CA LEU A 232 9.30 8.64 -24.47
C LEU A 232 8.19 8.66 -23.41
N PHE A 233 7.61 9.83 -23.15
CA PHE A 233 6.51 9.93 -22.19
C PHE A 233 5.20 9.35 -22.76
N ILE A 234 4.94 9.52 -24.06
CA ILE A 234 3.82 8.85 -24.74
C ILE A 234 3.97 7.32 -24.71
N ASP A 235 5.16 6.82 -25.03
CA ASP A 235 5.47 5.39 -24.95
C ASP A 235 5.34 4.83 -23.53
N LEU A 236 5.65 5.64 -22.50
CA LEU A 236 5.44 5.29 -21.11
C LEU A 236 3.94 5.05 -20.79
N GLY A 237 3.04 5.80 -21.43
CA GLY A 237 1.60 5.57 -21.29
C GLY A 237 1.16 4.20 -21.82
N ASN A 238 1.72 3.78 -22.96
CA ASN A 238 1.47 2.43 -23.50
C ASN A 238 2.03 1.35 -22.55
N TYR A 239 3.21 1.59 -22.00
CA TYR A 239 3.85 0.67 -21.04
C TYR A 239 3.04 0.54 -19.74
N LEU A 240 2.47 1.64 -19.24
CA LEU A 240 1.55 1.65 -18.10
C LEU A 240 0.24 0.90 -18.41
N SER A 241 -0.26 1.01 -19.63
CA SER A 241 -1.45 0.27 -20.08
C SER A 241 -1.21 -1.24 -20.09
N LEU A 242 -0.05 -1.70 -20.56
CA LEU A 242 0.36 -3.11 -20.46
C LEU A 242 0.39 -3.61 -19.01
N PHE A 243 0.91 -2.78 -18.11
CA PHE A 243 0.94 -3.11 -16.68
C PHE A 243 -0.47 -3.24 -16.09
N ASN A 244 -1.38 -2.33 -16.41
CA ASN A 244 -2.77 -2.39 -15.96
C ASN A 244 -3.49 -3.63 -16.49
N GLU A 245 -3.22 -4.04 -17.75
CA GLU A 245 -3.74 -5.29 -18.30
C GLU A 245 -3.14 -6.52 -17.61
N ALA A 246 -1.81 -6.54 -17.38
CA ALA A 246 -1.14 -7.62 -16.67
C ALA A 246 -1.73 -7.85 -15.27
N TYR A 247 -1.98 -6.74 -14.54
CA TYR A 247 -2.58 -6.80 -13.22
C TYR A 247 -4.05 -7.25 -13.25
N SER A 248 -4.89 -6.57 -14.06
CA SER A 248 -6.35 -6.78 -14.05
C SER A 248 -6.77 -8.15 -14.60
N LYS A 249 -6.05 -8.66 -15.60
CA LYS A 249 -6.31 -9.95 -16.25
C LYS A 249 -5.43 -11.08 -15.73
N LYS A 250 -4.48 -10.78 -14.84
CA LYS A 250 -3.42 -11.71 -14.39
C LYS A 250 -2.70 -12.38 -15.55
N ASP A 251 -2.44 -11.60 -16.61
CA ASP A 251 -1.90 -12.08 -17.88
C ASP A 251 -0.37 -12.15 -17.85
N ILE A 252 0.13 -13.38 -17.77
CA ILE A 252 1.57 -13.67 -17.76
C ILE A 252 2.27 -13.21 -19.06
N ASN A 253 1.58 -13.21 -20.20
CA ASN A 253 2.17 -12.78 -21.47
C ASN A 253 2.45 -11.27 -21.44
N ARG A 254 1.55 -10.48 -20.84
CA ARG A 254 1.78 -9.03 -20.64
C ARG A 254 2.94 -8.77 -19.70
N ILE A 255 3.12 -9.59 -18.66
CA ILE A 255 4.30 -9.51 -17.79
C ILE A 255 5.58 -9.75 -18.57
N HIS A 256 5.60 -10.80 -19.41
CA HIS A 256 6.76 -11.09 -20.25
C HIS A 256 7.03 -9.99 -21.28
N GLU A 257 5.99 -9.42 -21.89
CA GLU A 257 6.11 -8.30 -22.81
C GLU A 257 6.75 -7.08 -22.12
N ILE A 258 6.26 -6.67 -20.93
CA ILE A 258 6.85 -5.60 -20.13
C ILE A 258 8.32 -5.86 -19.84
N ASN A 259 8.67 -7.08 -19.43
CA ASN A 259 10.04 -7.46 -19.13
C ASN A 259 10.95 -7.44 -20.37
N SER A 260 10.45 -7.83 -21.54
CA SER A 260 11.22 -7.78 -22.80
C SER A 260 11.51 -6.36 -23.25
N LEU A 261 10.56 -5.42 -23.04
CA LEU A 261 10.70 -4.01 -23.38
C LEU A 261 11.70 -3.24 -22.49
N LYS A 262 12.13 -3.83 -21.37
CA LYS A 262 13.13 -3.26 -20.46
C LYS A 262 14.42 -2.84 -21.20
N SER A 263 14.96 -3.72 -22.05
CA SER A 263 16.18 -3.44 -22.81
C SER A 263 15.98 -2.28 -23.78
N LYS A 264 14.80 -2.20 -24.45
CA LYS A 264 14.50 -1.12 -25.36
C LYS A 264 14.40 0.23 -24.64
N PHE A 265 13.60 0.32 -23.58
CA PHE A 265 13.31 1.60 -22.93
C PHE A 265 14.34 1.99 -21.87
N GLN A 266 14.55 1.16 -20.83
CA GLN A 266 15.38 1.56 -19.69
C GLN A 266 16.88 1.61 -20.04
N PHE A 267 17.38 0.61 -20.77
CA PHE A 267 18.80 0.48 -21.12
C PHE A 267 19.15 0.92 -22.55
N GLY A 268 18.15 1.20 -23.38
CA GLY A 268 18.31 1.70 -24.73
C GLY A 268 17.93 3.17 -24.83
N GLU A 269 16.66 3.44 -25.19
CA GLU A 269 16.21 4.77 -25.59
C GLU A 269 16.33 5.84 -24.50
N CYS A 270 16.01 5.50 -23.23
CA CYS A 270 16.15 6.45 -22.13
C CYS A 270 17.61 6.78 -21.84
N LEU A 271 18.52 5.77 -21.79
CA LEU A 271 19.94 6.03 -21.54
C LEU A 271 20.55 6.86 -22.66
N LYS A 272 20.30 6.49 -23.92
CA LYS A 272 20.78 7.25 -25.07
C LYS A 272 20.30 8.71 -25.03
N ALA A 273 19.00 8.91 -24.73
CA ALA A 273 18.46 10.26 -24.62
C ALA A 273 19.10 11.05 -23.45
N ILE A 274 19.42 10.42 -22.32
CA ILE A 274 20.12 11.05 -21.20
C ILE A 274 21.54 11.45 -21.61
N GLU A 275 22.28 10.57 -22.29
CA GLU A 275 23.67 10.84 -22.77
C GLU A 275 23.72 11.99 -23.77
N GLU A 276 22.72 12.10 -24.65
CA GLU A 276 22.59 13.17 -25.64
C GLU A 276 22.08 14.49 -25.06
N SER A 277 21.48 14.47 -23.86
CA SER A 277 20.84 15.62 -23.21
C SER A 277 21.76 16.33 -22.23
N LYS A 278 21.49 17.61 -21.98
CA LYS A 278 22.21 18.43 -21.00
C LYS A 278 21.25 19.13 -20.03
N GLY A 279 21.72 19.35 -18.80
CA GLY A 279 21.02 20.16 -17.81
C GLY A 279 19.65 19.60 -17.44
N LYS A 280 18.60 20.43 -17.51
CA LYS A 280 17.27 20.12 -17.02
C LYS A 280 16.59 18.95 -17.77
N ASN A 281 16.83 18.80 -19.06
CA ASN A 281 16.27 17.71 -19.85
C ASN A 281 16.82 16.34 -19.44
N ALA A 282 18.10 16.26 -19.04
CA ALA A 282 18.66 15.01 -18.50
C ALA A 282 18.00 14.59 -17.20
N VAL A 283 17.64 15.54 -16.32
CA VAL A 283 16.89 15.25 -15.07
C VAL A 283 15.50 14.72 -15.41
N ILE A 284 14.75 15.38 -16.31
CA ILE A 284 13.43 14.93 -16.75
C ILE A 284 13.48 13.50 -17.29
N LEU A 285 14.46 13.20 -18.14
CA LEU A 285 14.66 11.86 -18.72
C LEU A 285 15.03 10.81 -17.67
N SER A 286 15.77 11.21 -16.62
CA SER A 286 16.07 10.33 -15.50
C SER A 286 14.83 9.93 -14.73
N GLU A 287 13.91 10.86 -14.46
CA GLU A 287 12.63 10.57 -13.81
C GLU A 287 11.73 9.69 -14.69
N ILE A 288 11.67 9.96 -16.00
CA ILE A 288 10.92 9.10 -16.95
C ILE A 288 11.49 7.68 -16.95
N LYS A 289 12.81 7.52 -17.01
CA LYS A 289 13.48 6.21 -16.92
C LYS A 289 13.15 5.50 -15.61
N GLU A 290 13.09 6.23 -14.48
CA GLU A 290 12.73 5.68 -13.19
C GLU A 290 11.29 5.16 -13.17
N ILE A 291 10.33 5.87 -13.79
CA ILE A 291 8.96 5.37 -13.89
C ILE A 291 8.91 4.08 -14.71
N TYR A 292 9.61 3.98 -15.83
CA TYR A 292 9.73 2.73 -16.59
C TYR A 292 10.26 1.59 -15.74
N ARG A 293 11.31 1.86 -14.94
CA ARG A 293 11.91 0.88 -14.04
C ARG A 293 10.92 0.43 -12.97
N LEU A 294 10.23 1.36 -12.32
CA LEU A 294 9.25 1.07 -11.28
C LEU A 294 8.08 0.23 -11.82
N ILE A 295 7.54 0.56 -12.98
CA ILE A 295 6.49 -0.24 -13.63
C ILE A 295 6.99 -1.65 -13.90
N GLN A 296 8.21 -1.82 -14.43
CA GLN A 296 8.76 -3.13 -14.74
C GLN A 296 8.93 -3.98 -13.49
N ILE A 297 9.54 -3.44 -12.42
CA ILE A 297 9.72 -4.22 -11.18
C ILE A 297 8.40 -4.53 -10.47
N SER A 298 7.37 -3.70 -10.67
CA SER A 298 6.03 -3.95 -10.14
C SER A 298 5.36 -5.20 -10.74
N THR A 299 5.88 -5.74 -11.84
CA THR A 299 5.40 -7.01 -12.40
C THR A 299 5.81 -8.21 -11.56
N SER A 300 6.87 -8.11 -10.74
CA SER A 300 7.36 -9.21 -9.90
C SER A 300 6.31 -9.75 -8.91
N PRO A 301 5.69 -8.91 -8.05
CA PRO A 301 4.63 -9.39 -7.17
C PRO A 301 3.43 -9.96 -7.93
N ILE A 302 3.06 -9.39 -9.10
CA ILE A 302 1.95 -9.90 -9.92
C ILE A 302 2.31 -11.29 -10.47
N LEU A 303 3.52 -11.46 -11.00
CA LEU A 303 4.00 -12.75 -11.51
C LEU A 303 3.98 -13.81 -10.40
N SER A 304 4.41 -13.46 -9.19
CA SER A 304 4.40 -14.37 -8.05
C SER A 304 2.98 -14.84 -7.70
N GLU A 305 1.98 -13.95 -7.78
CA GLU A 305 0.58 -14.31 -7.56
C GLU A 305 0.04 -15.23 -8.67
N VAL A 306 0.30 -14.88 -9.94
CA VAL A 306 -0.13 -15.69 -11.10
C VAL A 306 0.48 -17.08 -11.09
N LEU A 307 1.77 -17.20 -10.78
CA LEU A 307 2.44 -18.50 -10.69
C LEU A 307 1.89 -19.34 -9.54
N LYS A 308 1.61 -18.70 -8.39
CA LYS A 308 1.01 -19.40 -7.25
C LYS A 308 -0.38 -19.94 -7.58
N GLU A 309 -1.23 -19.14 -8.20
CA GLU A 309 -2.57 -19.55 -8.62
C GLU A 309 -2.52 -20.69 -9.67
N LYS A 310 -1.58 -20.62 -10.61
CA LYS A 310 -1.46 -21.60 -11.70
C LYS A 310 -0.82 -22.92 -11.30
N TYR A 311 0.22 -22.89 -10.48
CA TYR A 311 1.05 -24.07 -10.18
C TYR A 311 0.92 -24.59 -8.75
N LEU A 312 0.34 -23.80 -7.86
CA LEU A 312 0.01 -24.19 -6.48
C LEU A 312 -1.47 -23.87 -6.20
N PRO A 313 -2.42 -24.38 -7.04
CA PRO A 313 -3.83 -24.18 -6.76
C PRO A 313 -4.15 -24.84 -5.42
N ASP A 314 -5.02 -24.19 -4.64
CA ASP A 314 -5.57 -24.81 -3.43
C ASP A 314 -6.16 -26.17 -3.82
N LYS A 315 -5.79 -27.25 -3.15
CA LYS A 315 -6.20 -28.64 -3.46
C LYS A 315 -7.71 -28.89 -3.37
N HIS A 316 -8.52 -27.87 -3.09
CA HIS A 316 -9.98 -27.96 -2.93
C HIS A 316 -10.79 -27.24 -4.02
N SER A 317 -10.21 -26.95 -5.19
CA SER A 317 -10.98 -26.47 -6.35
C SER A 317 -11.35 -27.60 -7.32
N PHE A 318 -11.93 -28.68 -6.76
CA PHE A 318 -12.64 -29.74 -7.53
C PHE A 318 -13.96 -30.05 -6.85
#